data_7d696d7e60ef0f11f40b60786dcf2f38
#
_entry.id   7d696d7e60ef0f11f40b60786dcf2f38
#
_cell.length_a   1.000
_cell.length_b   1.000
_cell.length_c   1.000
_cell.angle_alpha   90.00
_cell.angle_beta   90.00
_cell.angle_gamma   90.00
#
_symmetry.space_group_name_H-M   'P 1'
#
loop_
_entity.id
_entity.type
_entity.pdbx_description
1 polymer ?
#
loop_
_entity_poly.entity_id
_entity_poly.type
_entity_poly.pdbx_seq_one_letter_code
_entity_poly.pdbx_strand_id
1 'polypeptide(L)'
;MESSELGQCADGFVAWLGRLGYSPRTCEAQVALLRHLGHWLADRGLPLSSLTSEVAGEYAAARRGRAQLRSERALRPVLSYLRELGAVPSAAVVVPREPVDVLLARFGGWLSRERGLAPATVSSYLHQARPFADACAGQFGTLTAVRVAGLATEGAAGLRPRSAQVRANAVRALLRFAWLEGMTAVPLAEFVGSFAAPAGPAIPKGLSPAQAAEFLVFVRSAPGGLRNEPMMALLLRLALRAGEAAGLLLDDIAWRQGVITVRGKRNRVDQVPLPADVGGPLARYLRDGRPAGTAHRQVFLALDAPHAPVTHAAVTSVAGRALRDAGISGNGAAHLLRHTAACGVLAGGGGLAEAGELLRHDGPQVTAVYARSDLAALRSIARPWPEEGGPR
;
A
#
# COMPACT_ATOMS: atom_id res chain seq x y z
N MET A 1 21.41 -7.88 39.17
CA MET A 1 21.80 -6.49 38.82
C MET A 1 20.93 -5.91 37.71
N GLU A 2 20.43 -6.71 36.79
CA GLU A 2 19.70 -6.25 35.57
C GLU A 2 18.21 -5.84 35.76
N SER A 3 17.51 -6.32 36.79
CA SER A 3 16.13 -5.85 37.08
C SER A 3 16.06 -4.36 37.49
N SER A 4 17.17 -3.79 37.99
CA SER A 4 17.27 -2.39 38.37
C SER A 4 17.41 -1.47 37.16
N GLU A 5 18.10 -1.89 36.09
CA GLU A 5 18.33 -1.08 34.88
C GLU A 5 17.06 -0.90 34.05
N LEU A 6 16.25 -1.97 33.91
CA LEU A 6 14.96 -1.87 33.23
C LEU A 6 13.90 -1.10 34.03
N GLY A 7 14.01 -1.11 35.37
CA GLY A 7 13.19 -0.27 36.23
C GLY A 7 13.46 1.22 36.03
N GLN A 8 14.72 1.62 35.92
CA GLN A 8 15.12 3.00 35.63
C GLN A 8 14.75 3.45 34.20
N CYS A 9 14.71 2.51 33.26
CA CYS A 9 14.24 2.78 31.89
C CYS A 9 12.71 2.99 31.80
N ALA A 10 11.92 2.54 32.79
CA ALA A 10 10.46 2.57 32.70
C ALA A 10 9.91 4.01 32.69
N ASP A 11 10.42 4.90 33.53
CA ASP A 11 9.96 6.29 33.59
C ASP A 11 10.33 7.05 32.30
N GLY A 12 11.55 6.85 31.80
CA GLY A 12 11.98 7.37 30.51
C GLY A 12 11.14 6.84 29.36
N PHE A 13 10.73 5.57 29.44
CA PHE A 13 9.86 4.95 28.44
C PHE A 13 8.45 5.53 28.45
N VAL A 14 7.86 5.79 29.61
CA VAL A 14 6.55 6.46 29.74
C VAL A 14 6.62 7.87 29.14
N ALA A 15 7.64 8.65 29.47
CA ALA A 15 7.84 9.98 28.92
C ALA A 15 8.02 9.94 27.39
N TRP A 16 8.77 8.96 26.87
CA TRP A 16 8.97 8.74 25.44
C TRP A 16 7.65 8.38 24.72
N LEU A 17 6.87 7.44 25.27
CA LEU A 17 5.56 7.09 24.74
C LEU A 17 4.58 8.28 24.76
N GLY A 18 4.61 9.09 25.85
CA GLY A 18 3.79 10.28 25.96
C GLY A 18 4.12 11.31 24.87
N ARG A 19 5.41 11.54 24.58
CA ARG A 19 5.82 12.42 23.46
C ARG A 19 5.35 11.92 22.10
N LEU A 20 5.19 10.61 21.93
CA LEU A 20 4.66 9.99 20.72
C LEU A 20 3.13 9.95 20.65
N GLY A 21 2.43 10.47 21.69
CA GLY A 21 0.97 10.56 21.73
C GLY A 21 0.25 9.28 22.18
N TYR A 22 0.95 8.33 22.82
CA TYR A 22 0.30 7.15 23.36
C TYR A 22 -0.61 7.49 24.55
N SER A 23 -1.78 6.86 24.61
CA SER A 23 -2.70 7.05 25.74
C SER A 23 -2.12 6.51 27.04
N PRO A 24 -2.47 7.05 28.24
CA PRO A 24 -2.01 6.56 29.52
C PRO A 24 -2.19 5.04 29.69
N ARG A 25 -3.34 4.53 29.32
CA ARG A 25 -3.65 3.08 29.37
C ARG A 25 -2.70 2.26 28.47
N THR A 26 -2.34 2.79 27.30
CA THR A 26 -1.39 2.12 26.40
C THR A 26 0.03 2.20 26.98
N CYS A 27 0.41 3.32 27.60
CA CYS A 27 1.68 3.46 28.28
C CYS A 27 1.82 2.41 29.39
N GLU A 28 0.82 2.24 30.24
CA GLU A 28 0.80 1.21 31.30
C GLU A 28 0.98 -0.20 30.72
N ALA A 29 0.25 -0.52 29.65
CA ALA A 29 0.35 -1.82 28.99
C ALA A 29 1.75 -2.06 28.39
N GLN A 30 2.36 -1.03 27.81
CA GLN A 30 3.69 -1.11 27.22
C GLN A 30 4.79 -1.22 28.31
N VAL A 31 4.64 -0.55 29.45
CA VAL A 31 5.55 -0.69 30.60
C VAL A 31 5.44 -2.10 31.20
N ALA A 32 4.22 -2.63 31.34
CA ALA A 32 4.04 -4.00 31.77
C ALA A 32 4.71 -5.00 30.80
N LEU A 33 4.62 -4.72 29.49
CA LEU A 33 5.27 -5.54 28.46
C LEU A 33 6.81 -5.46 28.55
N LEU A 34 7.37 -4.27 28.77
CA LEU A 34 8.81 -4.06 28.98
C LEU A 34 9.31 -4.85 30.18
N ARG A 35 8.60 -4.75 31.33
CA ARG A 35 8.95 -5.49 32.56
C ARG A 35 8.90 -7.00 32.35
N HIS A 36 7.87 -7.48 31.69
CA HIS A 36 7.74 -8.89 31.35
C HIS A 36 8.84 -9.42 30.42
N LEU A 37 9.23 -8.62 29.44
CA LEU A 37 10.34 -8.97 28.56
C LEU A 37 11.64 -9.07 29.37
N GLY A 38 11.87 -8.15 30.32
CA GLY A 38 13.03 -8.17 31.20
C GLY A 38 13.10 -9.44 32.06
N HIS A 39 12.00 -9.83 32.70
CA HIS A 39 11.94 -11.08 33.46
C HIS A 39 12.19 -12.30 32.57
N TRP A 40 11.60 -12.35 31.39
CA TRP A 40 11.76 -13.47 30.44
C TRP A 40 13.22 -13.62 29.96
N LEU A 41 13.94 -12.51 29.75
CA LEU A 41 15.36 -12.51 29.42
C LEU A 41 16.20 -13.00 30.63
N ALA A 42 15.92 -12.48 31.84
CA ALA A 42 16.61 -12.87 33.07
C ALA A 42 16.46 -14.35 33.36
N ASP A 43 15.25 -14.92 33.25
CA ASP A 43 14.97 -16.35 33.43
C ASP A 43 15.78 -17.25 32.50
N ARG A 44 16.28 -16.69 31.37
CA ARG A 44 17.11 -17.40 30.39
C ARG A 44 18.60 -17.05 30.47
N GLY A 45 18.98 -16.19 31.39
CA GLY A 45 20.35 -15.70 31.50
C GLY A 45 20.81 -14.88 30.29
N LEU A 46 19.85 -14.26 29.55
CA LEU A 46 20.14 -13.47 28.36
C LEU A 46 20.26 -11.98 28.72
N PRO A 47 21.38 -11.32 28.39
CA PRO A 47 21.52 -9.89 28.58
C PRO A 47 20.65 -9.10 27.59
N LEU A 48 20.29 -7.87 27.93
CA LEU A 48 19.47 -7.01 27.09
C LEU A 48 20.10 -6.78 25.69
N SER A 49 21.43 -6.73 25.63
CA SER A 49 22.20 -6.63 24.38
C SER A 49 22.01 -7.82 23.41
N SER A 50 21.52 -8.97 23.91
CA SER A 50 21.20 -10.14 23.08
C SER A 50 19.83 -10.08 22.43
N LEU A 51 19.01 -9.06 22.69
CA LEU A 51 17.64 -8.91 22.18
C LEU A 51 17.66 -8.56 20.69
N THR A 52 17.93 -9.56 19.87
CA THR A 52 17.81 -9.49 18.41
C THR A 52 16.35 -9.63 17.94
N SER A 53 16.09 -9.49 16.66
CA SER A 53 14.76 -9.74 16.08
C SER A 53 14.34 -11.21 16.26
N GLU A 54 15.29 -12.14 16.29
CA GLU A 54 15.09 -13.57 16.49
C GLU A 54 14.62 -13.86 17.93
N VAL A 55 15.36 -13.34 18.92
CA VAL A 55 15.02 -13.45 20.34
C VAL A 55 13.67 -12.78 20.66
N ALA A 56 13.39 -11.62 20.02
CA ALA A 56 12.08 -10.97 20.14
C ALA A 56 10.95 -11.81 19.53
N GLY A 57 11.22 -12.52 18.43
CA GLY A 57 10.30 -13.49 17.81
C GLY A 57 10.03 -14.70 18.71
N GLU A 58 11.07 -15.26 19.36
CA GLU A 58 10.93 -16.35 20.35
C GLU A 58 10.07 -15.92 21.53
N TYR A 59 10.32 -14.73 22.09
CA TYR A 59 9.50 -14.16 23.14
C TYR A 59 8.04 -14.02 22.70
N ALA A 60 7.79 -13.48 21.51
CA ALA A 60 6.44 -13.33 20.97
C ALA A 60 5.75 -14.69 20.76
N ALA A 61 6.50 -15.70 20.28
CA ALA A 61 6.01 -17.07 20.11
C ALA A 61 5.65 -17.73 21.44
N ALA A 62 6.50 -17.58 22.48
CA ALA A 62 6.29 -18.14 23.82
C ALA A 62 5.05 -17.53 24.52
N ARG A 63 4.59 -16.36 24.08
CA ARG A 63 3.42 -15.65 24.63
C ARG A 63 2.18 -15.65 23.75
N ARG A 64 2.18 -16.35 22.63
CA ARG A 64 0.97 -16.51 21.81
C ARG A 64 -0.14 -17.13 22.64
N GLY A 65 -1.28 -16.44 22.75
CA GLY A 65 -2.44 -16.88 23.53
C GLY A 65 -2.58 -16.28 24.93
N ARG A 66 -1.61 -15.50 25.43
CA ARG A 66 -1.76 -14.69 26.66
C ARG A 66 -2.20 -13.27 26.28
N ALA A 67 -3.12 -12.69 27.05
CA ALA A 67 -3.93 -11.50 26.71
C ALA A 67 -3.18 -10.22 26.28
N GLN A 68 -1.87 -10.16 26.39
CA GLN A 68 -1.07 -8.94 26.15
C GLN A 68 -0.26 -8.92 24.85
N LEU A 69 -0.08 -10.06 24.18
CA LEU A 69 0.69 -10.13 22.93
C LEU A 69 -0.14 -10.77 21.80
N ARG A 70 -0.95 -9.95 21.13
CA ARG A 70 -1.71 -10.41 19.96
C ARG A 70 -0.86 -10.53 18.69
N SER A 71 0.30 -9.87 18.63
CA SER A 71 1.25 -9.94 17.51
C SER A 71 2.61 -9.37 17.91
N GLU A 72 3.68 -9.72 17.19
CA GLU A 72 5.03 -9.15 17.32
C GLU A 72 5.04 -7.61 17.16
N ARG A 73 4.03 -7.05 16.50
CA ARG A 73 3.88 -5.59 16.35
C ARG A 73 3.71 -4.88 17.69
N ALA A 74 3.17 -5.56 18.71
CA ALA A 74 3.01 -4.98 20.05
C ALA A 74 4.36 -4.68 20.72
N LEU A 75 5.43 -5.39 20.35
CA LEU A 75 6.79 -5.15 20.84
C LEU A 75 7.49 -3.95 20.19
N ARG A 76 6.97 -3.44 19.10
CA ARG A 76 7.66 -2.35 18.35
C ARG A 76 7.98 -1.13 19.20
N PRO A 77 7.08 -0.59 20.05
CA PRO A 77 7.41 0.55 20.89
C PRO A 77 8.56 0.25 21.83
N VAL A 78 8.55 -0.90 22.51
CA VAL A 78 9.60 -1.34 23.41
C VAL A 78 10.94 -1.47 22.67
N LEU A 79 10.96 -2.18 21.56
CA LEU A 79 12.19 -2.37 20.76
C LEU A 79 12.71 -1.05 20.18
N SER A 80 11.82 -0.15 19.76
CA SER A 80 12.22 1.16 19.22
C SER A 80 12.88 2.03 20.30
N TYR A 81 12.29 2.08 21.49
CA TYR A 81 12.84 2.81 22.62
C TYR A 81 14.20 2.25 23.06
N LEU A 82 14.31 0.94 23.24
CA LEU A 82 15.55 0.30 23.64
C LEU A 82 16.69 0.48 22.59
N ARG A 83 16.34 0.55 21.30
CA ARG A 83 17.30 0.87 20.23
C ARG A 83 17.75 2.32 20.28
N GLU A 84 16.83 3.24 20.53
CA GLU A 84 17.15 4.67 20.68
C GLU A 84 18.08 4.92 21.88
N LEU A 85 17.93 4.14 22.96
CA LEU A 85 18.85 4.15 24.09
C LEU A 85 20.20 3.44 23.82
N GLY A 86 20.36 2.77 22.68
CA GLY A 86 21.53 1.93 22.40
C GLY A 86 21.64 0.67 23.26
N ALA A 87 20.57 0.34 24.03
CA ALA A 87 20.55 -0.82 24.95
C ALA A 87 20.39 -2.16 24.22
N VAL A 88 19.88 -2.15 23.01
CA VAL A 88 19.72 -3.34 22.16
C VAL A 88 20.32 -3.07 20.77
N PRO A 89 20.79 -4.12 20.07
CA PRO A 89 21.35 -3.97 18.74
C PRO A 89 20.39 -3.22 17.80
N SER A 90 20.93 -2.35 16.96
CA SER A 90 20.19 -1.80 15.82
C SER A 90 19.54 -2.97 15.07
N ALA A 91 18.36 -2.73 14.48
CA ALA A 91 17.70 -3.79 13.72
C ALA A 91 18.73 -4.37 12.74
N ALA A 92 19.11 -5.61 12.95
CA ALA A 92 20.10 -6.26 12.09
C ALA A 92 19.61 -6.13 10.65
N VAL A 93 20.45 -5.65 9.77
CA VAL A 93 20.27 -5.87 8.35
C VAL A 93 20.13 -7.38 8.23
N VAL A 94 18.96 -7.84 7.81
CA VAL A 94 18.70 -9.28 7.62
C VAL A 94 19.73 -9.75 6.62
N VAL A 95 20.82 -10.35 7.11
CA VAL A 95 21.81 -10.97 6.24
C VAL A 95 21.13 -12.23 5.70
N PRO A 96 20.92 -12.31 4.39
CA PRO A 96 20.29 -13.48 3.79
C PRO A 96 21.12 -14.72 4.13
N ARG A 97 20.54 -15.66 4.85
CA ARG A 97 21.22 -16.92 5.26
C ARG A 97 20.90 -18.08 4.32
N GLU A 98 19.67 -18.11 3.82
CA GLU A 98 19.23 -19.14 2.90
C GLU A 98 19.61 -18.80 1.45
N PRO A 99 19.97 -19.79 0.61
CA PRO A 99 20.34 -19.56 -0.79
C PRO A 99 19.32 -18.75 -1.58
N VAL A 100 18.02 -18.98 -1.33
CA VAL A 100 16.92 -18.25 -1.97
C VAL A 100 16.88 -16.79 -1.52
N ASP A 101 17.15 -16.50 -0.26
CA ASP A 101 17.18 -15.12 0.26
C ASP A 101 18.35 -14.32 -0.31
N VAL A 102 19.52 -14.96 -0.44
CA VAL A 102 20.70 -14.38 -1.11
C VAL A 102 20.39 -14.05 -2.56
N LEU A 103 19.78 -15.00 -3.27
CA LEU A 103 19.34 -14.82 -4.67
C LEU A 103 18.36 -13.63 -4.79
N LEU A 104 17.32 -13.60 -3.98
CA LEU A 104 16.31 -12.56 -4.02
C LEU A 104 16.88 -11.19 -3.63
N ALA A 105 17.84 -11.12 -2.71
CA ALA A 105 18.52 -9.87 -2.38
C ALA A 105 19.34 -9.34 -3.58
N ARG A 106 20.09 -10.21 -4.29
CA ARG A 106 20.81 -9.87 -5.53
C ARG A 106 19.84 -9.42 -6.63
N PHE A 107 18.76 -10.18 -6.84
CA PHE A 107 17.70 -9.83 -7.78
C PHE A 107 17.06 -8.48 -7.48
N GLY A 108 16.75 -8.18 -6.20
CA GLY A 108 16.25 -6.89 -5.76
C GLY A 108 17.22 -5.74 -6.05
N GLY A 109 18.52 -5.98 -5.82
CA GLY A 109 19.58 -5.04 -6.16
C GLY A 109 19.64 -4.74 -7.66
N TRP A 110 19.54 -5.77 -8.50
CA TRP A 110 19.49 -5.64 -9.97
C TRP A 110 18.26 -4.86 -10.44
N LEU A 111 17.07 -5.18 -9.90
CA LEU A 111 15.83 -4.46 -10.21
C LEU A 111 15.93 -2.96 -9.88
N SER A 112 16.60 -2.62 -8.77
CA SER A 112 16.78 -1.23 -8.35
C SER A 112 17.81 -0.49 -9.20
N ARG A 113 19.02 -1.07 -9.36
CA ARG A 113 20.15 -0.39 -9.99
C ARG A 113 20.08 -0.42 -11.51
N GLU A 114 19.86 -1.61 -12.10
CA GLU A 114 19.91 -1.79 -13.55
C GLU A 114 18.58 -1.47 -14.23
N ARG A 115 17.47 -1.73 -13.54
CA ARG A 115 16.12 -1.51 -14.09
C ARG A 115 15.48 -0.22 -13.57
N GLY A 116 16.11 0.48 -12.62
CA GLY A 116 15.62 1.74 -12.06
C GLY A 116 14.22 1.65 -11.44
N LEU A 117 13.81 0.47 -10.92
CA LEU A 117 12.47 0.27 -10.40
C LEU A 117 12.31 0.90 -9.01
N ALA A 118 11.15 1.52 -8.78
CA ALA A 118 10.80 2.07 -7.48
C ALA A 118 10.75 0.98 -6.39
N PRO A 119 11.08 1.29 -5.11
CA PRO A 119 11.15 0.32 -4.01
C PRO A 119 9.89 -0.53 -3.84
N ALA A 120 8.70 0.06 -3.99
CA ALA A 120 7.44 -0.67 -3.91
C ALA A 120 7.27 -1.69 -5.05
N THR A 121 7.76 -1.37 -6.26
CA THR A 121 7.75 -2.28 -7.41
C THR A 121 8.73 -3.42 -7.17
N VAL A 122 9.94 -3.12 -6.69
CA VAL A 122 10.95 -4.13 -6.33
C VAL A 122 10.38 -5.10 -5.29
N SER A 123 9.79 -4.58 -4.20
CA SER A 123 9.15 -5.40 -3.16
C SER A 123 8.06 -6.32 -3.74
N SER A 124 7.25 -5.80 -4.67
CA SER A 124 6.23 -6.60 -5.35
C SER A 124 6.84 -7.73 -6.20
N TYR A 125 7.90 -7.43 -6.96
CA TYR A 125 8.60 -8.45 -7.77
C TYR A 125 9.20 -9.54 -6.90
N LEU A 126 9.87 -9.17 -5.80
CA LEU A 126 10.45 -10.13 -4.86
C LEU A 126 9.37 -11.04 -4.25
N HIS A 127 8.26 -10.45 -3.80
CA HIS A 127 7.14 -11.20 -3.25
C HIS A 127 6.55 -12.20 -4.25
N GLN A 128 6.36 -11.77 -5.50
CA GLN A 128 5.76 -12.62 -6.53
C GLN A 128 6.73 -13.67 -7.09
N ALA A 129 8.04 -13.40 -7.09
CA ALA A 129 9.05 -14.33 -7.57
C ALA A 129 9.44 -15.40 -6.53
N ARG A 130 9.28 -15.09 -5.21
CA ARG A 130 9.68 -15.98 -4.11
C ARG A 130 9.15 -17.40 -4.25
N PRO A 131 7.84 -17.66 -4.46
CA PRO A 131 7.35 -19.04 -4.55
C PRO A 131 8.02 -19.88 -5.65
N PHE A 132 8.39 -19.23 -6.76
CA PHE A 132 9.14 -19.91 -7.83
C PHE A 132 10.59 -20.18 -7.41
N ALA A 133 11.25 -19.21 -6.78
CA ALA A 133 12.63 -19.37 -6.28
C ALA A 133 12.71 -20.46 -5.21
N ASP A 134 11.73 -20.54 -4.30
CA ASP A 134 11.62 -21.59 -3.29
C ASP A 134 11.41 -22.97 -3.93
N ALA A 135 10.54 -23.09 -4.94
CA ALA A 135 10.29 -24.33 -5.68
C ALA A 135 11.51 -24.83 -6.45
N CYS A 136 12.43 -23.93 -6.81
CA CYS A 136 13.72 -24.28 -7.43
C CYS A 136 14.82 -24.52 -6.38
N ALA A 137 14.56 -24.32 -5.08
CA ALA A 137 15.55 -24.33 -4.00
C ALA A 137 16.82 -23.49 -4.33
N GLY A 138 16.66 -22.43 -5.13
CA GLY A 138 17.77 -21.59 -5.62
C GLY A 138 18.67 -22.27 -6.67
N GLN A 139 18.36 -23.48 -7.12
CA GLN A 139 19.16 -24.26 -8.08
C GLN A 139 18.71 -23.98 -9.53
N PHE A 140 19.27 -22.93 -10.15
CA PHE A 140 18.89 -22.50 -11.49
C PHE A 140 19.64 -23.25 -12.60
N GLY A 141 20.84 -23.82 -12.32
CA GLY A 141 21.67 -24.48 -13.30
C GLY A 141 21.07 -25.76 -13.89
N THR A 142 20.15 -26.40 -13.19
CA THR A 142 19.47 -27.63 -13.62
C THR A 142 18.09 -27.41 -14.22
N LEU A 143 17.64 -26.13 -14.31
CA LEU A 143 16.33 -25.80 -14.85
C LEU A 143 16.25 -26.10 -16.36
N THR A 144 15.19 -26.78 -16.75
CA THR A 144 14.81 -27.00 -18.15
C THR A 144 13.57 -26.17 -18.50
N ALA A 145 13.34 -25.95 -19.79
CA ALA A 145 12.14 -25.26 -20.30
C ALA A 145 10.83 -25.88 -19.77
N VAL A 146 10.74 -27.21 -19.79
CA VAL A 146 9.57 -27.95 -19.30
C VAL A 146 9.36 -27.73 -17.81
N ARG A 147 10.43 -27.77 -17.01
CA ARG A 147 10.32 -27.52 -15.56
C ARG A 147 9.90 -26.09 -15.25
N VAL A 148 10.43 -25.11 -15.98
CA VAL A 148 10.02 -23.69 -15.83
C VAL A 148 8.55 -23.51 -16.16
N ALA A 149 8.06 -24.06 -17.27
CA ALA A 149 6.65 -23.98 -17.65
C ALA A 149 5.74 -24.65 -16.61
N GLY A 150 6.11 -25.82 -16.10
CA GLY A 150 5.39 -26.53 -15.03
C GLY A 150 5.29 -25.69 -13.76
N LEU A 151 6.42 -25.24 -13.21
CA LEU A 151 6.47 -24.44 -11.98
C LEU A 151 5.72 -23.10 -12.11
N ALA A 152 5.79 -22.45 -13.28
CA ALA A 152 5.07 -21.22 -13.53
C ALA A 152 3.54 -21.43 -13.54
N THR A 153 3.09 -22.56 -14.11
CA THR A 153 1.68 -22.95 -14.15
C THR A 153 1.16 -23.34 -12.77
N GLU A 154 1.90 -24.19 -12.04
CA GLU A 154 1.60 -24.58 -10.66
C GLU A 154 1.52 -23.35 -9.75
N GLY A 155 2.48 -22.44 -9.85
CA GLY A 155 2.50 -21.20 -9.07
C GLY A 155 1.38 -20.22 -9.42
N ALA A 156 0.75 -20.38 -10.59
CA ALA A 156 -0.40 -19.58 -11.02
C ALA A 156 -1.74 -20.23 -10.64
N ALA A 157 -1.74 -21.50 -10.24
CA ALA A 157 -2.97 -22.23 -9.91
C ALA A 157 -3.76 -21.54 -8.79
N GLY A 158 -5.06 -21.43 -8.97
CA GLY A 158 -5.97 -20.75 -8.01
C GLY A 158 -5.87 -19.22 -7.97
N LEU A 159 -4.96 -18.60 -8.71
CA LEU A 159 -4.89 -17.15 -8.82
C LEU A 159 -5.89 -16.61 -9.87
N ARG A 160 -6.39 -15.40 -9.60
CA ARG A 160 -7.11 -14.64 -10.65
C ARG A 160 -6.16 -14.37 -11.83
N PRO A 161 -6.62 -14.36 -13.09
CA PRO A 161 -5.78 -14.21 -14.28
C PRO A 161 -4.80 -13.03 -14.20
N ARG A 162 -5.26 -11.87 -13.73
CA ARG A 162 -4.41 -10.70 -13.54
C ARG A 162 -3.29 -10.93 -12.51
N SER A 163 -3.57 -11.62 -11.43
CA SER A 163 -2.57 -11.94 -10.39
C SER A 163 -1.57 -12.97 -10.92
N ALA A 164 -2.04 -13.98 -11.65
CA ALA A 164 -1.19 -14.95 -12.34
C ALA A 164 -0.25 -14.27 -13.34
N GLN A 165 -0.76 -13.30 -14.13
CA GLN A 165 0.06 -12.52 -15.06
C GLN A 165 1.12 -11.68 -14.35
N VAL A 166 0.78 -11.05 -13.20
CA VAL A 166 1.75 -10.29 -12.39
C VAL A 166 2.86 -11.20 -11.88
N ARG A 167 2.51 -12.40 -11.39
CA ARG A 167 3.47 -13.41 -10.97
C ARG A 167 4.35 -13.88 -12.11
N ALA A 168 3.78 -14.20 -13.26
CA ALA A 168 4.53 -14.60 -14.45
C ALA A 168 5.54 -13.51 -14.89
N ASN A 169 5.17 -12.25 -14.82
CA ASN A 169 6.08 -11.15 -15.14
C ASN A 169 7.26 -11.07 -14.15
N ALA A 170 7.03 -11.32 -12.87
CA ALA A 170 8.08 -11.35 -11.85
C ALA A 170 9.03 -12.57 -12.07
N VAL A 171 8.48 -13.75 -12.38
CA VAL A 171 9.25 -14.96 -12.69
C VAL A 171 10.10 -14.76 -13.95
N ARG A 172 9.53 -14.16 -15.02
CA ARG A 172 10.30 -13.82 -16.23
C ARG A 172 11.48 -12.89 -15.91
N ALA A 173 11.25 -11.89 -15.06
CA ALA A 173 12.31 -10.97 -14.66
C ALA A 173 13.40 -11.68 -13.85
N LEU A 174 13.04 -12.59 -12.93
CA LEU A 174 13.98 -13.40 -12.17
C LEU A 174 14.80 -14.32 -13.08
N LEU A 175 14.17 -14.98 -14.05
CA LEU A 175 14.87 -15.85 -15.00
C LEU A 175 15.81 -15.06 -15.94
N ARG A 176 15.43 -13.84 -16.35
CA ARG A 176 16.35 -12.95 -17.10
C ARG A 176 17.55 -12.55 -16.26
N PHE A 177 17.32 -12.19 -14.99
CA PHE A 177 18.42 -11.94 -14.06
C PHE A 177 19.32 -13.16 -13.89
N ALA A 178 18.74 -14.35 -13.65
CA ALA A 178 19.51 -15.59 -13.51
C ALA A 178 20.35 -15.92 -14.75
N TRP A 179 19.83 -15.67 -15.94
CA TRP A 179 20.58 -15.85 -17.19
C TRP A 179 21.72 -14.83 -17.33
N LEU A 180 21.48 -13.55 -17.05
CA LEU A 180 22.51 -12.52 -17.09
C LEU A 180 23.65 -12.75 -16.09
N GLU A 181 23.34 -13.35 -14.94
CA GLU A 181 24.32 -13.74 -13.92
C GLU A 181 24.98 -15.11 -14.20
N GLY A 182 24.71 -15.73 -15.35
CA GLY A 182 25.27 -17.02 -15.73
C GLY A 182 24.76 -18.22 -14.91
N MET A 183 23.62 -18.06 -14.20
CA MET A 183 23.04 -19.13 -13.39
C MET A 183 22.27 -20.16 -14.23
N THR A 184 21.87 -19.81 -15.46
CA THR A 184 21.26 -20.70 -16.43
C THR A 184 22.05 -20.68 -17.73
N ALA A 185 22.19 -21.85 -18.38
CA ALA A 185 22.94 -21.98 -19.64
C ALA A 185 22.20 -21.36 -20.84
N VAL A 186 20.86 -21.23 -20.74
CA VAL A 186 19.98 -20.71 -21.81
C VAL A 186 18.97 -19.75 -21.26
N PRO A 187 18.43 -18.83 -22.09
CA PRO A 187 17.37 -17.89 -21.65
C PRO A 187 16.04 -18.63 -21.46
N LEU A 188 15.66 -18.85 -20.20
CA LEU A 188 14.47 -19.60 -19.82
C LEU A 188 13.21 -18.74 -19.62
N ALA A 189 13.33 -17.41 -19.67
CA ALA A 189 12.23 -16.50 -19.41
C ALA A 189 11.05 -16.64 -20.40
N GLU A 190 11.32 -17.07 -21.63
CA GLU A 190 10.33 -17.21 -22.70
C GLU A 190 9.37 -18.39 -22.48
N PHE A 191 9.80 -19.39 -21.72
CA PHE A 191 9.01 -20.58 -21.38
C PHE A 191 7.99 -20.35 -20.26
N VAL A 192 8.00 -19.17 -19.65
CA VAL A 192 6.93 -18.76 -18.71
C VAL A 192 5.71 -18.35 -19.51
N GLY A 193 4.64 -19.13 -19.43
CA GLY A 193 3.37 -18.88 -20.13
C GLY A 193 2.75 -17.52 -19.81
N SER A 194 1.92 -16.99 -20.71
CA SER A 194 1.08 -15.82 -20.47
C SER A 194 -0.29 -16.26 -19.97
N PHE A 195 -0.76 -15.60 -18.92
CA PHE A 195 -2.09 -15.83 -18.37
C PHE A 195 -3.03 -14.73 -18.87
N ALA A 196 -3.73 -15.02 -19.96
CA ALA A 196 -4.66 -14.08 -20.55
C ALA A 196 -5.77 -13.75 -19.55
N ALA A 197 -5.96 -12.47 -19.26
CA ALA A 197 -7.22 -12.00 -18.69
C ALA A 197 -8.28 -12.04 -19.80
N PRO A 198 -9.56 -12.35 -19.50
CA PRO A 198 -10.64 -12.22 -20.47
C PRO A 198 -10.58 -10.85 -21.13
N ALA A 199 -10.80 -10.83 -22.44
CA ALA A 199 -10.68 -9.63 -23.26
C ALA A 199 -11.59 -8.50 -22.74
N GLY A 200 -10.99 -7.41 -22.37
CA GLY A 200 -11.63 -6.15 -22.03
C GLY A 200 -11.74 -5.89 -20.53
N PRO A 201 -11.25 -4.72 -20.07
CA PRO A 201 -11.59 -4.26 -18.73
C PRO A 201 -13.11 -4.13 -18.64
N ALA A 202 -13.69 -4.63 -17.53
CA ALA A 202 -15.07 -4.33 -17.21
C ALA A 202 -15.27 -2.81 -17.27
N ILE A 203 -16.42 -2.37 -17.81
CA ILE A 203 -16.78 -0.95 -17.83
C ILE A 203 -16.59 -0.40 -16.41
N PRO A 204 -15.77 0.64 -16.22
CA PRO A 204 -15.59 1.22 -14.89
C PRO A 204 -16.94 1.72 -14.37
N LYS A 205 -17.48 1.04 -13.37
CA LYS A 205 -18.70 1.49 -12.69
C LYS A 205 -18.29 2.43 -11.58
N GLY A 206 -18.46 3.73 -11.80
CA GLY A 206 -18.37 4.75 -10.75
C GLY A 206 -19.61 4.74 -9.86
N LEU A 207 -19.53 5.43 -8.72
CA LEU A 207 -20.71 5.78 -7.92
C LEU A 207 -21.55 6.82 -8.69
N SER A 208 -22.86 6.78 -8.51
CA SER A 208 -23.69 7.89 -8.97
C SER A 208 -23.39 9.17 -8.16
N PRO A 209 -23.73 10.36 -8.66
CA PRO A 209 -23.53 11.61 -7.91
C PRO A 209 -24.18 11.58 -6.51
N ALA A 210 -25.39 11.01 -6.39
CA ALA A 210 -26.09 10.84 -5.12
C ALA A 210 -25.32 9.89 -4.18
N GLN A 211 -24.91 8.72 -4.64
CA GLN A 211 -24.11 7.78 -3.87
C GLN A 211 -22.77 8.37 -3.42
N ALA A 212 -22.14 9.17 -4.28
CA ALA A 212 -20.88 9.84 -3.96
C ALA A 212 -21.05 10.88 -2.84
N ALA A 213 -22.15 11.64 -2.86
CA ALA A 213 -22.48 12.60 -1.82
C ALA A 213 -22.81 11.90 -0.49
N GLU A 214 -23.67 10.90 -0.52
CA GLU A 214 -24.04 10.09 0.65
C GLU A 214 -22.82 9.40 1.28
N PHE A 215 -21.91 8.87 0.44
CA PHE A 215 -20.67 8.27 0.91
C PHE A 215 -19.81 9.25 1.70
N LEU A 216 -19.62 10.48 1.24
CA LEU A 216 -18.84 11.48 1.97
C LEU A 216 -19.51 11.88 3.30
N VAL A 217 -20.84 11.99 3.32
CA VAL A 217 -21.61 12.25 4.57
C VAL A 217 -21.41 11.09 5.55
N PHE A 218 -21.53 9.85 5.07
CA PHE A 218 -21.29 8.64 5.88
C PHE A 218 -19.88 8.65 6.47
N VAL A 219 -18.84 8.90 5.64
CA VAL A 219 -17.44 8.92 6.09
C VAL A 219 -17.20 9.99 7.14
N ARG A 220 -17.83 11.16 7.00
CA ARG A 220 -17.75 12.28 7.98
C ARG A 220 -18.25 11.84 9.35
N SER A 221 -19.36 11.11 9.39
CA SER A 221 -20.02 10.70 10.64
C SER A 221 -19.37 9.47 11.29
N ALA A 222 -18.54 8.74 10.55
CA ALA A 222 -17.87 7.54 11.02
C ALA A 222 -16.66 7.85 11.93
N PRO A 223 -16.22 6.89 12.77
CA PRO A 223 -14.99 7.04 13.54
C PRO A 223 -13.79 7.43 12.68
N GLY A 224 -13.06 8.47 13.10
CA GLY A 224 -11.96 9.05 12.31
C GLY A 224 -12.41 9.91 11.13
N GLY A 225 -13.68 10.32 11.08
CA GLY A 225 -14.29 11.09 10.00
C GLY A 225 -13.54 12.39 9.69
N LEU A 226 -13.08 13.13 10.70
CA LEU A 226 -12.28 14.34 10.50
C LEU A 226 -11.09 14.13 9.54
N ARG A 227 -10.38 13.01 9.65
CA ARG A 227 -9.27 12.66 8.74
C ARG A 227 -9.75 11.98 7.46
N ASN A 228 -10.71 11.07 7.59
CA ASN A 228 -11.07 10.19 6.48
C ASN A 228 -11.90 10.93 5.43
N GLU A 229 -12.76 11.87 5.82
CA GLU A 229 -13.56 12.67 4.89
C GLU A 229 -12.70 13.41 3.85
N PRO A 230 -11.74 14.27 4.24
CA PRO A 230 -10.92 14.98 3.25
C PRO A 230 -10.05 14.00 2.43
N MET A 231 -9.59 12.90 3.01
CA MET A 231 -8.84 11.88 2.29
C MET A 231 -9.69 11.23 1.19
N MET A 232 -10.94 10.88 1.48
CA MET A 232 -11.87 10.32 0.48
C MET A 232 -12.30 11.37 -0.54
N ALA A 233 -12.49 12.63 -0.12
CA ALA A 233 -12.82 13.74 -1.02
C ALA A 233 -11.71 13.98 -2.06
N LEU A 234 -10.43 13.93 -1.67
CA LEU A 234 -9.30 14.02 -2.60
C LEU A 234 -9.32 12.92 -3.67
N LEU A 235 -9.65 11.68 -3.28
CA LEU A 235 -9.78 10.57 -4.24
C LEU A 235 -10.98 10.72 -5.16
N LEU A 236 -12.12 11.15 -4.60
CA LEU A 236 -13.42 11.17 -5.26
C LEU A 236 -13.65 12.42 -6.12
N ARG A 237 -13.14 13.60 -5.69
CA ARG A 237 -13.34 14.87 -6.38
C ARG A 237 -12.16 15.25 -7.27
N LEU A 238 -10.94 15.06 -6.79
CA LEU A 238 -9.73 15.42 -7.51
C LEU A 238 -9.02 14.22 -8.17
N ALA A 239 -9.65 13.07 -8.11
CA ALA A 239 -9.13 11.83 -8.67
C ALA A 239 -7.67 11.52 -8.28
N LEU A 240 -7.25 11.88 -7.06
CA LEU A 240 -5.91 11.54 -6.59
C LEU A 240 -5.72 10.03 -6.51
N ARG A 241 -4.52 9.57 -6.79
CA ARG A 241 -4.13 8.19 -6.47
C ARG A 241 -3.92 8.06 -4.97
N ALA A 242 -4.13 6.86 -4.42
CA ALA A 242 -3.90 6.61 -2.98
C ALA A 242 -2.49 7.01 -2.52
N GLY A 243 -1.48 6.82 -3.37
CA GLY A 243 -0.10 7.24 -3.10
C GLY A 243 0.10 8.76 -3.13
N GLU A 244 -0.61 9.46 -4.02
CA GLU A 244 -0.59 10.92 -4.11
C GLU A 244 -1.24 11.55 -2.87
N ALA A 245 -2.39 11.01 -2.44
CA ALA A 245 -3.05 11.45 -1.21
C ALA A 245 -2.20 11.16 0.04
N ALA A 246 -1.56 9.99 0.12
CA ALA A 246 -0.68 9.62 1.22
C ALA A 246 0.58 10.51 1.30
N GLY A 247 1.13 10.87 0.14
CA GLY A 247 2.34 11.69 0.02
C GLY A 247 2.13 13.20 0.08
N LEU A 248 0.87 13.68 0.17
CA LEU A 248 0.56 15.11 0.19
C LEU A 248 1.17 15.77 1.42
N LEU A 249 1.93 16.86 1.19
CA LEU A 249 2.59 17.63 2.23
C LEU A 249 1.80 18.89 2.58
N LEU A 250 2.01 19.42 3.79
CA LEU A 250 1.40 20.69 4.21
C LEU A 250 1.79 21.84 3.28
N ASP A 251 3.03 21.83 2.77
CA ASP A 251 3.56 22.84 1.85
C ASP A 251 3.02 22.73 0.42
N ASP A 252 2.36 21.61 0.10
CA ASP A 252 1.73 21.41 -1.21
C ASP A 252 0.39 22.13 -1.34
N ILE A 253 -0.15 22.68 -0.25
CA ILE A 253 -1.47 23.33 -0.21
C ILE A 253 -1.29 24.85 -0.28
N ALA A 254 -1.56 25.42 -1.43
CA ALA A 254 -1.55 26.85 -1.63
C ALA A 254 -2.94 27.45 -1.39
N TRP A 255 -3.30 27.63 -0.12
CA TRP A 255 -4.63 28.04 0.33
C TRP A 255 -5.16 29.32 -0.33
N ARG A 256 -4.29 30.34 -0.48
CA ARG A 256 -4.68 31.62 -1.08
C ARG A 256 -4.96 31.53 -2.57
N GLN A 257 -4.22 30.64 -3.26
CA GLN A 257 -4.43 30.40 -4.69
C GLN A 257 -5.54 29.37 -4.95
N GLY A 258 -5.98 28.64 -3.93
CA GLY A 258 -6.97 27.59 -4.08
C GLY A 258 -6.48 26.43 -4.93
N VAL A 259 -5.20 26.05 -4.80
CA VAL A 259 -4.59 24.93 -5.54
C VAL A 259 -3.79 24.02 -4.62
N ILE A 260 -3.66 22.75 -5.03
CA ILE A 260 -2.74 21.79 -4.42
C ILE A 260 -1.73 21.29 -5.45
N THR A 261 -0.51 21.09 -5.00
CA THR A 261 0.57 20.47 -5.79
C THR A 261 0.55 18.97 -5.55
N VAL A 262 0.39 18.18 -6.60
CA VAL A 262 0.33 16.72 -6.54
C VAL A 262 1.58 16.13 -7.18
N ARG A 263 2.31 15.32 -6.42
CA ARG A 263 3.50 14.60 -6.92
C ARG A 263 3.11 13.20 -7.35
N GLY A 264 3.14 12.99 -8.65
CA GLY A 264 2.78 11.73 -9.30
C GLY A 264 3.97 10.80 -9.53
N LYS A 265 3.70 9.74 -10.29
CA LYS A 265 4.71 8.77 -10.73
C LYS A 265 5.77 9.45 -11.61
N ARG A 266 7.03 8.97 -11.58
CA ARG A 266 8.17 9.52 -12.35
C ARG A 266 8.49 10.98 -12.03
N ASN A 267 8.25 11.40 -10.79
CA ASN A 267 8.52 12.78 -10.34
C ASN A 267 7.71 13.86 -11.08
N ARG A 268 6.59 13.48 -11.70
CA ARG A 268 5.66 14.42 -12.31
C ARG A 268 5.00 15.27 -11.22
N VAL A 269 4.97 16.58 -11.44
CA VAL A 269 4.34 17.55 -10.54
C VAL A 269 3.21 18.24 -11.27
N ASP A 270 2.01 18.15 -10.74
CA ASP A 270 0.82 18.78 -11.32
C ASP A 270 0.18 19.71 -10.27
N GLN A 271 -0.37 20.84 -10.72
CA GLN A 271 -1.22 21.68 -9.89
C GLN A 271 -2.68 21.37 -10.19
N VAL A 272 -3.46 21.18 -9.13
CA VAL A 272 -4.87 20.81 -9.20
C VAL A 272 -5.69 21.81 -8.39
N PRO A 273 -6.80 22.37 -8.93
CA PRO A 273 -7.69 23.23 -8.16
C PRO A 273 -8.16 22.54 -6.88
N LEU A 274 -8.29 23.34 -5.81
CA LEU A 274 -8.80 22.90 -4.52
C LEU A 274 -10.20 23.51 -4.29
N PRO A 275 -11.28 22.85 -4.73
CA PRO A 275 -12.63 23.34 -4.56
C PRO A 275 -13.04 23.33 -3.08
N ALA A 276 -14.03 24.16 -2.72
CA ALA A 276 -14.43 24.38 -1.33
C ALA A 276 -14.94 23.10 -0.62
N ASP A 277 -15.57 22.19 -1.35
CA ASP A 277 -16.06 20.90 -0.84
C ASP A 277 -14.93 19.91 -0.51
N VAL A 278 -13.71 20.15 -0.96
CA VAL A 278 -12.49 19.43 -0.58
C VAL A 278 -11.67 20.24 0.43
N GLY A 279 -11.49 21.54 0.17
CA GLY A 279 -10.69 22.43 1.00
C GLY A 279 -11.28 22.62 2.40
N GLY A 280 -12.60 22.73 2.52
CA GLY A 280 -13.27 22.90 3.82
C GLY A 280 -13.03 21.71 4.78
N PRO A 281 -13.34 20.47 4.39
CA PRO A 281 -12.99 19.27 5.18
C PRO A 281 -11.50 19.16 5.51
N LEU A 282 -10.64 19.50 4.55
CA LEU A 282 -9.19 19.45 4.74
C LEU A 282 -8.73 20.46 5.80
N ALA A 283 -9.23 21.68 5.75
CA ALA A 283 -8.94 22.72 6.74
C ALA A 283 -9.44 22.32 8.14
N ARG A 284 -10.63 21.74 8.26
CA ARG A 284 -11.14 21.21 9.53
C ARG A 284 -10.23 20.13 10.10
N TYR A 285 -9.82 19.17 9.28
CA TYR A 285 -8.90 18.14 9.74
C TYR A 285 -7.58 18.71 10.24
N LEU A 286 -6.98 19.64 9.50
CA LEU A 286 -5.69 20.24 9.89
C LEU A 286 -5.78 21.04 11.19
N ARG A 287 -6.90 21.70 11.44
CA ARG A 287 -7.13 22.49 12.65
C ARG A 287 -7.52 21.64 13.85
N ASP A 288 -8.46 20.70 13.67
CA ASP A 288 -9.19 20.06 14.76
C ASP A 288 -8.86 18.55 14.91
N GLY A 289 -8.30 17.91 13.90
CA GLY A 289 -8.13 16.45 13.86
C GLY A 289 -6.70 15.94 13.65
N ARG A 290 -5.81 16.80 13.14
CA ARG A 290 -4.42 16.40 12.91
C ARG A 290 -3.64 16.49 14.22
N PRO A 291 -2.92 15.41 14.64
CA PRO A 291 -2.09 15.44 15.85
C PRO A 291 -1.13 16.62 15.87
N ALA A 292 -1.14 17.38 16.96
CA ALA A 292 -0.22 18.50 17.17
C ALA A 292 1.17 18.03 17.58
N GLY A 293 2.19 18.91 17.44
CA GLY A 293 3.55 18.65 17.91
C GLY A 293 4.33 17.58 17.13
N THR A 294 3.81 17.09 16.02
CA THR A 294 4.52 16.14 15.16
C THR A 294 5.50 16.83 14.20
N ALA A 295 6.68 16.25 14.02
CA ALA A 295 7.66 16.69 13.02
C ALA A 295 7.28 16.31 11.57
N HIS A 296 6.28 15.48 11.38
CA HIS A 296 5.87 15.02 10.06
C HIS A 296 5.22 16.14 9.26
N ARG A 297 5.69 16.32 8.03
CA ARG A 297 5.12 17.31 7.08
C ARG A 297 3.98 16.76 6.24
N GLN A 298 3.74 15.44 6.25
CA GLN A 298 2.60 14.81 5.57
C GLN A 298 1.29 15.32 6.15
N VAL A 299 0.33 15.58 5.27
CA VAL A 299 -1.02 16.04 5.65
C VAL A 299 -1.70 14.96 6.51
N PHE A 300 -1.75 13.73 6.04
CA PHE A 300 -2.48 12.66 6.69
C PHE A 300 -1.59 11.79 7.56
N LEU A 301 -1.96 11.68 8.82
CA LEU A 301 -1.28 10.85 9.81
C LEU A 301 -2.18 9.72 10.29
N ALA A 302 -1.59 8.66 10.84
CA ALA A 302 -2.32 7.58 11.51
C ALA A 302 -3.11 8.14 12.69
N LEU A 303 -4.31 7.58 12.94
CA LEU A 303 -5.14 7.98 14.09
C LEU A 303 -4.53 7.53 15.40
N ASP A 304 -3.87 6.39 15.37
CA ASP A 304 -3.22 5.81 16.54
C ASP A 304 -1.76 6.25 16.61
N ALA A 305 -1.26 6.40 17.82
CA ALA A 305 0.15 6.66 18.08
C ALA A 305 1.04 5.53 17.47
N PRO A 306 2.22 5.91 16.96
CA PRO A 306 2.94 7.18 17.07
C PRO A 306 2.57 8.23 15.99
N HIS A 307 1.37 8.20 15.45
CA HIS A 307 0.87 9.13 14.45
C HIS A 307 1.77 9.27 13.21
N ALA A 308 2.32 8.14 12.77
CA ALA A 308 3.16 8.09 11.58
C ALA A 308 2.37 8.51 10.32
N PRO A 309 3.05 9.00 9.27
CA PRO A 309 2.42 9.28 7.99
C PRO A 309 1.67 8.07 7.43
N VAL A 310 0.47 8.28 6.90
CA VAL A 310 -0.27 7.20 6.26
C VAL A 310 0.43 6.72 4.99
N THR A 311 0.41 5.41 4.76
CA THR A 311 0.92 4.83 3.52
C THR A 311 -0.18 4.72 2.47
N HIS A 312 0.17 4.52 1.19
CA HIS A 312 -0.81 4.27 0.14
C HIS A 312 -1.70 3.04 0.44
N ALA A 313 -1.13 2.03 1.08
CA ALA A 313 -1.87 0.84 1.50
C ALA A 313 -2.89 1.17 2.61
N ALA A 314 -2.53 2.05 3.55
CA ALA A 314 -3.44 2.54 4.58
C ALA A 314 -4.60 3.35 3.96
N VAL A 315 -4.33 4.26 3.01
CA VAL A 315 -5.37 4.99 2.27
C VAL A 315 -6.33 4.03 1.56
N THR A 316 -5.80 3.04 0.84
CA THR A 316 -6.60 2.02 0.15
C THR A 316 -7.43 1.19 1.13
N SER A 317 -6.87 0.84 2.28
CA SER A 317 -7.55 0.08 3.33
C SER A 317 -8.68 0.88 3.98
N VAL A 318 -8.45 2.17 4.25
CA VAL A 318 -9.47 3.10 4.77
C VAL A 318 -10.62 3.24 3.77
N ALA A 319 -10.31 3.48 2.49
CA ALA A 319 -11.31 3.56 1.44
C ALA A 319 -12.13 2.26 1.32
N GLY A 320 -11.46 1.10 1.37
CA GLY A 320 -12.13 -0.19 1.29
C GLY A 320 -13.04 -0.50 2.46
N ARG A 321 -12.65 -0.09 3.66
CA ARG A 321 -13.50 -0.22 4.86
C ARG A 321 -14.70 0.71 4.74
N ALA A 322 -14.47 1.99 4.47
CA ALA A 322 -15.55 2.98 4.36
C ALA A 322 -16.60 2.60 3.31
N LEU A 323 -16.18 2.09 2.14
CA LEU A 323 -17.10 1.62 1.10
C LEU A 323 -17.93 0.41 1.57
N ARG A 324 -17.28 -0.57 2.21
CA ARG A 324 -18.00 -1.75 2.74
C ARG A 324 -19.01 -1.36 3.82
N ASP A 325 -18.61 -0.50 4.75
CA ASP A 325 -19.45 -0.06 5.87
C ASP A 325 -20.62 0.81 5.37
N ALA A 326 -20.44 1.52 4.24
CA ALA A 326 -21.50 2.22 3.53
C ALA A 326 -22.36 1.30 2.61
N GLY A 327 -22.16 -0.02 2.64
CA GLY A 327 -22.88 -0.97 1.79
C GLY A 327 -22.54 -0.93 0.31
N ILE A 328 -21.44 -0.28 -0.07
CA ILE A 328 -21.01 -0.12 -1.45
C ILE A 328 -20.07 -1.25 -1.84
N SER A 329 -20.50 -2.10 -2.76
CA SER A 329 -19.71 -3.20 -3.30
C SER A 329 -18.83 -2.72 -4.46
N GLY A 330 -17.57 -3.16 -4.50
CA GLY A 330 -16.66 -2.86 -5.62
C GLY A 330 -15.25 -3.39 -5.38
N ASN A 331 -14.52 -3.62 -6.47
CA ASN A 331 -13.12 -4.03 -6.43
C ASN A 331 -12.21 -2.78 -6.55
N GLY A 332 -11.10 -2.75 -5.80
CA GLY A 332 -10.11 -1.69 -5.92
C GLY A 332 -10.55 -0.36 -5.31
N ALA A 333 -10.92 -0.35 -4.04
CA ALA A 333 -11.56 0.74 -3.30
C ALA A 333 -11.11 2.18 -3.67
N ALA A 334 -9.81 2.49 -3.53
CA ALA A 334 -9.30 3.82 -3.89
C ALA A 334 -9.41 4.08 -5.41
N HIS A 335 -9.29 3.05 -6.23
CA HIS A 335 -9.49 3.15 -7.68
C HIS A 335 -10.96 3.38 -8.04
N LEU A 336 -11.91 2.76 -7.31
CA LEU A 336 -13.34 3.00 -7.51
C LEU A 336 -13.67 4.48 -7.32
N LEU A 337 -13.19 5.10 -6.24
CA LEU A 337 -13.41 6.51 -5.98
C LEU A 337 -12.81 7.40 -7.08
N ARG A 338 -11.59 7.09 -7.50
CA ARG A 338 -10.94 7.79 -8.62
C ARG A 338 -11.68 7.58 -9.95
N HIS A 339 -12.18 6.37 -10.23
CA HIS A 339 -13.03 6.09 -11.39
C HIS A 339 -14.33 6.87 -11.35
N THR A 340 -14.93 7.03 -10.15
CA THR A 340 -16.14 7.84 -9.96
C THR A 340 -15.90 9.29 -10.39
N ALA A 341 -14.75 9.87 -10.05
CA ALA A 341 -14.42 11.22 -10.49
C ALA A 341 -14.38 11.34 -12.03
N ALA A 342 -13.73 10.39 -12.72
CA ALA A 342 -13.67 10.39 -14.18
C ALA A 342 -15.03 10.16 -14.83
N CYS A 343 -15.82 9.22 -14.33
CA CYS A 343 -17.20 9.00 -14.81
C CYS A 343 -18.09 10.23 -14.56
N GLY A 344 -17.84 10.97 -13.47
CA GLY A 344 -18.54 12.22 -13.16
C GLY A 344 -18.30 13.32 -14.20
N VAL A 345 -17.09 13.45 -14.72
CA VAL A 345 -16.76 14.39 -15.83
C VAL A 345 -17.57 14.03 -17.07
N LEU A 346 -17.57 12.75 -17.47
CA LEU A 346 -18.32 12.29 -18.64
C LEU A 346 -19.84 12.45 -18.46
N ALA A 347 -20.36 12.13 -17.28
CA ALA A 347 -21.79 12.30 -16.97
C ALA A 347 -22.22 13.78 -16.94
N GLY A 348 -21.29 14.68 -16.62
CA GLY A 348 -21.49 16.14 -16.67
C GLY A 348 -21.35 16.74 -18.08
N GLY A 349 -21.16 15.93 -19.12
CA GLY A 349 -21.00 16.37 -20.51
C GLY A 349 -19.57 16.69 -20.93
N GLY A 350 -18.59 16.48 -20.05
CA GLY A 350 -17.17 16.58 -20.39
C GLY A 350 -16.72 15.41 -21.27
N GLY A 351 -15.64 15.63 -22.04
CA GLY A 351 -15.08 14.63 -22.94
C GLY A 351 -14.02 13.73 -22.28
N LEU A 352 -13.55 12.74 -23.06
CA LEU A 352 -12.48 11.83 -22.63
C LEU A 352 -11.15 12.56 -22.36
N ALA A 353 -10.88 13.67 -23.08
CA ALA A 353 -9.68 14.48 -22.87
C ALA A 353 -9.70 15.08 -21.46
N GLU A 354 -10.80 15.73 -21.07
CA GLU A 354 -10.97 16.35 -19.76
C GLU A 354 -10.92 15.32 -18.63
N ALA A 355 -11.57 14.14 -18.83
CA ALA A 355 -11.45 13.01 -17.91
C ALA A 355 -9.99 12.54 -17.79
N GLY A 356 -9.23 12.53 -18.91
CA GLY A 356 -7.80 12.20 -18.93
C GLY A 356 -6.93 13.21 -18.19
N GLU A 357 -7.23 14.48 -18.33
CA GLU A 357 -6.55 15.59 -17.61
C GLU A 357 -6.81 15.49 -16.11
N LEU A 358 -8.08 15.31 -15.69
CA LEU A 358 -8.42 15.10 -14.27
C LEU A 358 -7.67 13.89 -13.68
N LEU A 359 -7.59 12.82 -14.46
CA LEU A 359 -6.87 11.61 -14.05
C LEU A 359 -5.35 11.75 -14.15
N ARG A 360 -4.83 12.79 -14.75
CA ARG A 360 -3.40 12.97 -14.99
C ARG A 360 -2.78 11.71 -15.61
N HIS A 361 -3.38 11.25 -16.74
CA HIS A 361 -2.89 10.09 -17.47
C HIS A 361 -1.73 10.47 -18.39
N ASP A 362 -0.77 9.56 -18.55
CA ASP A 362 0.41 9.76 -19.42
C ASP A 362 0.08 9.64 -20.91
N GLY A 363 -1.15 9.25 -21.28
CA GLY A 363 -1.59 9.11 -22.67
C GLY A 363 -3.07 8.72 -22.82
N PRO A 364 -3.63 8.95 -24.01
CA PRO A 364 -5.05 8.74 -24.29
C PRO A 364 -5.49 7.27 -24.19
N GLN A 365 -4.58 6.32 -24.43
CA GLN A 365 -4.86 4.89 -24.36
C GLN A 365 -5.32 4.45 -22.96
N VAL A 366 -4.80 5.09 -21.89
CA VAL A 366 -5.18 4.78 -20.51
C VAL A 366 -6.58 5.30 -20.20
N THR A 367 -6.99 6.41 -20.86
CA THR A 367 -8.31 7.00 -20.70
C THR A 367 -9.35 6.32 -21.60
N ALA A 368 -8.95 5.65 -22.67
CA ALA A 368 -9.84 4.97 -23.62
C ALA A 368 -10.74 3.89 -22.93
N VAL A 369 -10.36 3.39 -21.78
CA VAL A 369 -11.20 2.47 -20.99
C VAL A 369 -12.54 3.10 -20.59
N TYR A 370 -12.57 4.42 -20.44
CA TYR A 370 -13.77 5.17 -20.08
C TYR A 370 -14.67 5.49 -21.28
N ALA A 371 -14.21 5.36 -22.54
CA ALA A 371 -15.02 5.52 -23.73
C ALA A 371 -16.24 4.58 -23.70
N ARG A 372 -16.10 3.39 -23.11
CA ARG A 372 -17.20 2.43 -22.93
C ARG A 372 -18.24 2.87 -21.90
N SER A 373 -17.89 3.84 -21.04
CA SER A 373 -18.81 4.40 -20.03
C SER A 373 -19.55 5.62 -20.56
N ASP A 374 -19.13 6.18 -21.69
CA ASP A 374 -19.76 7.30 -22.34
C ASP A 374 -20.91 6.81 -23.25
N LEU A 375 -22.01 6.44 -22.62
CA LEU A 375 -23.18 5.95 -23.33
C LEU A 375 -23.82 7.02 -24.24
N ALA A 376 -23.67 8.31 -23.91
CA ALA A 376 -24.21 9.41 -24.72
C ALA A 376 -23.45 9.52 -26.06
N ALA A 377 -22.11 9.55 -26.01
CA ALA A 377 -21.29 9.53 -27.20
C ALA A 377 -21.47 8.24 -28.01
N LEU A 378 -21.55 7.07 -27.36
CA LEU A 378 -21.79 5.81 -28.04
C LEU A 378 -23.15 5.78 -28.76
N ARG A 379 -24.20 6.33 -28.15
CA ARG A 379 -25.54 6.41 -28.77
C ARG A 379 -25.56 7.32 -30.00
N SER A 380 -24.77 8.40 -29.99
CA SER A 380 -24.70 9.33 -31.11
C SER A 380 -24.10 8.73 -32.38
N ILE A 381 -23.26 7.69 -32.24
CA ILE A 381 -22.62 6.98 -33.36
C ILE A 381 -23.24 5.61 -33.63
N ALA A 382 -24.17 5.15 -32.77
CA ALA A 382 -24.85 3.89 -32.95
C ALA A 382 -25.75 3.95 -34.20
N ARG A 383 -25.61 2.98 -35.10
CA ARG A 383 -26.54 2.84 -36.23
C ARG A 383 -27.88 2.41 -35.66
N PRO A 384 -29.01 2.89 -36.26
CA PRO A 384 -30.33 2.36 -35.91
C PRO A 384 -30.34 0.84 -36.12
N TRP A 385 -30.96 0.13 -35.19
CA TRP A 385 -31.15 -1.31 -35.35
C TRP A 385 -31.98 -1.55 -36.61
N PRO A 386 -31.64 -2.52 -37.50
CA PRO A 386 -32.47 -2.86 -38.62
C PRO A 386 -33.87 -3.26 -38.11
N GLU A 387 -34.88 -2.54 -38.53
CA GLU A 387 -36.27 -2.94 -38.25
C GLU A 387 -36.52 -4.34 -38.85
N GLU A 388 -36.97 -5.28 -38.05
CA GLU A 388 -37.44 -6.56 -38.54
C GLU A 388 -38.65 -6.31 -39.40
N GLY A 389 -38.51 -6.31 -40.73
CA GLY A 389 -39.65 -6.26 -41.64
C GLY A 389 -39.59 -5.36 -42.84
N GLY A 390 -38.41 -5.02 -43.40
CA GLY A 390 -38.35 -4.49 -44.75
C GLY A 390 -38.57 -5.64 -45.78
N PRO A 391 -39.37 -5.43 -46.84
CA PRO A 391 -39.66 -6.47 -47.87
C PRO A 391 -38.37 -6.87 -48.57
N ARG A 392 -38.24 -8.17 -48.87
CA ARG A 392 -37.18 -8.81 -49.65
C ARG A 392 -37.15 -8.30 -51.08
#